data_7a1f629b53911763732cfdf7ae61d0b6
#
_entry.id   7a1f629b53911763732cfdf7ae61d0b6
#
_cell.length_a   1.000
_cell.length_b   1.000
_cell.length_c   1.000
_cell.angle_alpha   90.00
_cell.angle_beta   90.00
_cell.angle_gamma   90.00
#
_symmetry.space_group_name_H-M   'P 1'
#
loop_
_entity.id
_entity.type
_entity.pdbx_description
1 polymer ?
#
loop_
_entity_poly.entity_id
_entity_poly.type
_entity_poly.pdbx_seq_one_letter_code
_entity_poly.pdbx_strand_id
1 'polypeptide(L)'
;MLMVLLITTSCSKNESDFEPNANAEVQQSLQTMLDQILTDYKAKYPDYPGGMALKVVAKKGSFFVSSGMDAGITEKIHFRAASNTKTFTSTAILLLAQQGKLNVNAKITDLIPGTQSTYVPLTPDYQIPFRDSITISQLLHHRAGVFDVSNDKIPDTISVQVPYKGLDYIPYIEEQDPTHTFTFDEMVGVAATCRLFYFAPGASYHYSNTGYSILGKIIERVSGQSYQQFVMEHIVQPMGLTNTTFPYLGTELQIPSPFARGYVYMYDTLVETTESNISANVAEGNMITTPEDLSKFLRALIQGNGVLLPYWVNNVMLAPPAGSTPGSWYGCGINHALNLGYGHNGAH
;
A
#
# COMPACT_ATOMS: atom_id res chain seq x y z
N MET A 1 12.74 -0.09 -7.88
CA MET A 1 11.34 -0.45 -8.18
C MET A 1 11.22 -1.97 -8.04
N LEU A 2 10.64 -2.43 -6.95
CA LEU A 2 10.46 -3.87 -6.72
C LEU A 2 9.12 -4.29 -7.31
N MET A 3 9.14 -5.08 -8.37
CA MET A 3 7.93 -5.62 -9.01
C MET A 3 7.68 -7.04 -8.49
N VAL A 4 6.62 -7.25 -7.73
CA VAL A 4 6.14 -8.59 -7.36
C VAL A 4 5.15 -9.06 -8.43
N LEU A 5 5.56 -9.98 -9.28
CA LEU A 5 4.71 -10.57 -10.31
C LEU A 5 4.16 -11.92 -9.81
N LEU A 6 2.85 -12.00 -9.63
CA LEU A 6 2.13 -13.25 -9.35
C LEU A 6 1.42 -13.71 -10.62
N ILE A 7 1.83 -14.85 -11.17
CA ILE A 7 1.15 -15.52 -12.28
C ILE A 7 0.33 -16.67 -11.70
N THR A 8 -1.00 -16.59 -11.79
CA THR A 8 -1.89 -17.71 -11.49
C THR A 8 -2.50 -18.26 -12.79
N THR A 9 -2.05 -19.43 -13.21
CA THR A 9 -2.75 -20.21 -14.26
C THR A 9 -3.66 -21.24 -13.61
N SER A 10 -4.95 -21.17 -13.90
CA SER A 10 -5.94 -22.19 -13.52
C SER A 10 -5.92 -23.35 -14.50
N CYS A 11 -5.52 -24.54 -14.05
CA CYS A 11 -5.87 -25.81 -14.67
C CYS A 11 -5.97 -26.92 -13.61
N SER A 12 -7.08 -27.63 -13.60
CA SER A 12 -7.31 -28.82 -12.79
C SER A 12 -6.62 -30.05 -13.41
N LYS A 13 -5.77 -30.77 -12.63
CA LYS A 13 -5.68 -32.25 -12.58
C LYS A 13 -4.50 -32.73 -11.72
N ASN A 14 -4.81 -33.76 -10.90
CA ASN A 14 -4.00 -34.78 -10.22
C ASN A 14 -2.66 -34.41 -9.57
N GLU A 15 -2.64 -34.57 -8.24
CA GLU A 15 -1.45 -34.77 -7.41
C GLU A 15 -0.84 -36.15 -7.73
N SER A 16 0.24 -36.19 -8.48
CA SER A 16 1.33 -37.18 -8.41
C SER A 16 2.36 -36.88 -9.52
N ASP A 17 3.61 -36.91 -9.15
CA ASP A 17 4.86 -36.75 -9.91
C ASP A 17 5.54 -35.37 -9.72
N PHE A 18 6.10 -35.19 -8.52
CA PHE A 18 7.10 -34.18 -8.25
C PHE A 18 8.47 -34.72 -8.70
N GLU A 19 8.87 -34.41 -9.92
CA GLU A 19 10.22 -34.64 -10.41
C GLU A 19 11.17 -33.56 -9.80
N PRO A 20 12.17 -33.94 -8.96
CA PRO A 20 13.13 -33.00 -8.38
C PRO A 20 13.88 -32.15 -9.43
N ASN A 21 14.10 -32.68 -10.63
CA ASN A 21 14.72 -31.98 -11.76
C ASN A 21 13.86 -30.81 -12.27
N ALA A 22 12.53 -30.95 -12.32
CA ALA A 22 11.65 -29.89 -12.85
C ALA A 22 11.69 -28.60 -12.01
N ASN A 23 11.89 -28.70 -10.70
CA ASN A 23 12.02 -27.53 -9.83
C ASN A 23 13.38 -26.83 -10.01
N ALA A 24 14.46 -27.57 -10.21
CA ALA A 24 15.77 -27.01 -10.50
C ALA A 24 15.79 -26.27 -11.85
N GLU A 25 15.14 -26.82 -12.86
CA GLU A 25 15.00 -26.15 -14.18
C GLU A 25 14.19 -24.86 -14.09
N VAL A 26 13.07 -24.83 -13.33
CA VAL A 26 12.28 -23.61 -13.09
C VAL A 26 13.12 -22.57 -12.35
N GLN A 27 13.81 -22.97 -11.28
CA GLN A 27 14.70 -22.08 -10.52
C GLN A 27 15.77 -21.44 -11.42
N GLN A 28 16.44 -22.26 -12.25
CA GLN A 28 17.48 -21.80 -13.18
C GLN A 28 16.89 -20.86 -14.25
N SER A 29 15.72 -21.19 -14.79
CA SER A 29 15.05 -20.35 -15.80
C SER A 29 14.67 -18.98 -15.23
N LEU A 30 14.13 -18.93 -14.01
CA LEU A 30 13.80 -17.68 -13.31
C LEU A 30 15.06 -16.85 -13.04
N GLN A 31 16.17 -17.49 -12.62
CA GLN A 31 17.44 -16.81 -12.40
C GLN A 31 17.97 -16.19 -13.70
N THR A 32 18.04 -16.98 -14.77
CA THR A 32 18.50 -16.50 -16.09
C THR A 32 17.66 -15.33 -16.61
N MET A 33 16.34 -15.41 -16.46
CA MET A 33 15.43 -14.33 -16.85
C MET A 33 15.69 -13.06 -16.03
N LEU A 34 15.85 -13.19 -14.71
CA LEU A 34 16.07 -12.03 -13.83
C LEU A 34 17.42 -11.37 -14.10
N ASP A 35 18.47 -12.16 -14.35
CA ASP A 35 19.81 -11.67 -14.70
C ASP A 35 19.78 -10.89 -16.03
N GLN A 36 19.02 -11.36 -17.02
CA GLN A 36 18.84 -10.65 -18.29
C GLN A 36 18.10 -9.32 -18.08
N ILE A 37 17.00 -9.33 -17.31
CA ILE A 37 16.23 -8.11 -17.02
C ILE A 37 17.12 -7.06 -16.33
N LEU A 38 17.92 -7.47 -15.34
CA LEU A 38 18.84 -6.57 -14.67
C LEU A 38 19.92 -6.04 -15.60
N THR A 39 20.47 -6.89 -16.49
CA THR A 39 21.47 -6.51 -17.49
C THR A 39 20.91 -5.43 -18.42
N ASP A 40 19.71 -5.66 -18.96
CA ASP A 40 19.04 -4.70 -19.85
C ASP A 40 18.71 -3.38 -19.11
N TYR A 41 18.31 -3.47 -17.85
CA TYR A 41 18.05 -2.30 -17.03
C TYR A 41 19.32 -1.47 -16.77
N LYS A 42 20.43 -2.12 -16.40
CA LYS A 42 21.72 -1.45 -16.16
C LYS A 42 22.36 -0.89 -17.43
N ALA A 43 22.11 -1.51 -18.58
CA ALA A 43 22.51 -0.97 -19.88
C ALA A 43 21.85 0.41 -20.15
N LYS A 44 20.61 0.58 -19.69
CA LYS A 44 19.85 1.83 -19.82
C LYS A 44 20.18 2.84 -18.71
N TYR A 45 20.49 2.36 -17.49
CA TYR A 45 20.74 3.15 -16.30
C TYR A 45 22.00 2.66 -15.58
N PRO A 46 23.21 2.97 -16.15
CA PRO A 46 24.48 2.38 -15.69
C PRO A 46 24.86 2.72 -14.25
N ASP A 47 24.47 3.89 -13.79
CA ASP A 47 24.84 4.40 -12.45
C ASP A 47 23.85 3.98 -11.35
N TYR A 48 22.81 3.20 -11.70
CA TYR A 48 21.81 2.76 -10.73
C TYR A 48 22.34 1.59 -9.87
N PRO A 49 22.43 1.76 -8.53
CA PRO A 49 23.06 0.76 -7.65
C PRO A 49 22.17 -0.45 -7.35
N GLY A 50 20.94 -0.43 -7.84
CA GLY A 50 19.92 -1.41 -7.46
C GLY A 50 20.17 -2.82 -7.96
N GLY A 51 19.56 -3.77 -7.26
CA GLY A 51 19.37 -5.14 -7.66
C GLY A 51 17.88 -5.49 -7.76
N MET A 52 17.60 -6.74 -8.09
CA MET A 52 16.25 -7.28 -8.22
C MET A 52 16.12 -8.57 -7.43
N ALA A 53 14.95 -8.79 -6.82
CA ALA A 53 14.57 -10.07 -6.23
C ALA A 53 13.17 -10.45 -6.73
N LEU A 54 12.96 -11.75 -6.95
CA LEU A 54 11.69 -12.30 -7.41
C LEU A 54 11.30 -13.49 -6.54
N LYS A 55 10.10 -13.43 -5.95
CA LYS A 55 9.44 -14.53 -5.27
C LYS A 55 8.27 -15.02 -6.12
N VAL A 56 8.27 -16.30 -6.43
CA VAL A 56 7.19 -16.97 -7.16
C VAL A 56 6.63 -18.10 -6.31
N VAL A 57 5.32 -18.11 -6.11
CA VAL A 57 4.60 -19.20 -5.44
C VAL A 57 3.58 -19.78 -6.42
N ALA A 58 3.81 -21.02 -6.84
CA ALA A 58 3.00 -21.73 -7.83
C ALA A 58 2.59 -23.12 -7.33
N LYS A 59 1.73 -23.82 -8.08
CA LYS A 59 1.38 -25.22 -7.76
C LYS A 59 2.60 -26.15 -7.73
N LYS A 60 3.61 -25.87 -8.55
CA LYS A 60 4.84 -26.67 -8.65
C LYS A 60 5.87 -26.39 -7.56
N GLY A 61 5.70 -25.36 -6.75
CA GLY A 61 6.63 -25.00 -5.70
C GLY A 61 6.72 -23.52 -5.41
N SER A 62 7.68 -23.19 -4.57
CA SER A 62 7.99 -21.83 -4.14
C SER A 62 9.45 -21.55 -4.52
N PHE A 63 9.69 -20.47 -5.25
CA PHE A 63 10.97 -20.10 -5.82
C PHE A 63 11.34 -18.69 -5.39
N PHE A 64 12.62 -18.49 -5.11
CA PHE A 64 13.18 -17.16 -4.88
C PHE A 64 14.49 -17.04 -5.66
N VAL A 65 14.62 -15.96 -6.41
CA VAL A 65 15.84 -15.61 -7.16
C VAL A 65 16.17 -14.14 -6.95
N SER A 66 17.45 -13.80 -7.03
CA SER A 66 17.92 -12.42 -6.94
C SER A 66 19.06 -12.15 -7.89
N SER A 67 19.19 -10.93 -8.36
CA SER A 67 20.26 -10.48 -9.24
C SER A 67 20.74 -9.08 -8.83
N GLY A 68 22.05 -8.89 -8.78
CA GLY A 68 22.67 -7.61 -8.40
C GLY A 68 22.46 -7.19 -6.95
N MET A 69 21.99 -8.08 -6.10
CA MET A 69 21.88 -7.88 -4.66
C MET A 69 23.03 -8.57 -3.92
N ASP A 70 23.18 -8.31 -2.61
CA ASP A 70 24.22 -8.92 -1.79
C ASP A 70 24.13 -10.45 -1.79
N ALA A 71 25.28 -11.12 -1.68
CA ALA A 71 25.33 -12.57 -1.69
C ALA A 71 24.60 -13.17 -0.46
N GLY A 72 23.86 -14.26 -0.68
CA GLY A 72 23.20 -15.01 0.38
C GLY A 72 21.87 -14.42 0.85
N ILE A 73 21.31 -13.41 0.18
CA ILE A 73 19.95 -12.97 0.49
C ILE A 73 18.93 -14.06 0.18
N THR A 74 17.84 -14.05 0.94
CA THR A 74 16.74 -15.01 0.84
C THR A 74 15.41 -14.26 0.77
N GLU A 75 14.32 -15.00 0.57
CA GLU A 75 12.96 -14.49 0.63
C GLU A 75 12.57 -13.84 1.97
N LYS A 76 13.45 -13.89 2.97
CA LYS A 76 13.30 -13.24 4.29
C LYS A 76 13.97 -11.86 4.37
N ILE A 77 14.49 -11.33 3.26
CA ILE A 77 15.02 -9.97 3.23
C ILE A 77 13.91 -8.96 3.45
N HIS A 78 14.08 -8.07 4.44
CA HIS A 78 13.12 -7.02 4.72
C HIS A 78 13.26 -5.87 3.73
N PHE A 79 12.14 -5.24 3.39
CA PHE A 79 12.12 -4.05 2.56
C PHE A 79 10.90 -3.17 2.90
N ARG A 80 10.98 -1.89 2.59
CA ARG A 80 9.85 -0.99 2.64
C ARG A 80 8.94 -1.29 1.45
N ALA A 81 7.72 -1.75 1.75
CA ALA A 81 6.79 -2.21 0.73
C ALA A 81 5.90 -1.09 0.18
N ALA A 82 6.06 0.12 0.72
CA ALA A 82 5.36 1.32 0.28
C ALA A 82 3.85 1.05 0.10
N SER A 83 3.28 1.46 -1.01
CA SER A 83 1.84 1.38 -1.29
C SER A 83 1.23 -0.02 -1.27
N ASN A 84 2.01 -1.10 -1.16
CA ASN A 84 1.45 -2.42 -0.83
C ASN A 84 0.72 -2.41 0.53
N THR A 85 1.03 -1.45 1.42
CA THR A 85 0.32 -1.14 2.66
C THR A 85 -1.18 -0.96 2.43
N LYS A 86 -1.59 -0.35 1.31
CA LYS A 86 -2.99 -0.05 1.01
C LYS A 86 -3.87 -1.30 0.92
N THR A 87 -3.31 -2.43 0.50
CA THR A 87 -4.03 -3.71 0.51
C THR A 87 -4.35 -4.16 1.94
N PHE A 88 -3.45 -3.93 2.89
CA PHE A 88 -3.69 -4.20 4.32
C PHE A 88 -4.72 -3.24 4.91
N THR A 89 -4.64 -1.96 4.62
CA THR A 89 -5.62 -0.94 5.06
C THR A 89 -7.02 -1.27 4.53
N SER A 90 -7.13 -1.62 3.26
CA SER A 90 -8.40 -2.03 2.66
C SER A 90 -8.93 -3.33 3.29
N THR A 91 -8.04 -4.29 3.56
CA THR A 91 -8.40 -5.52 4.29
C THR A 91 -8.95 -5.19 5.68
N ALA A 92 -8.34 -4.23 6.40
CA ALA A 92 -8.81 -3.78 7.73
C ALA A 92 -10.21 -3.14 7.66
N ILE A 93 -10.45 -2.25 6.71
CA ILE A 93 -11.78 -1.65 6.48
C ILE A 93 -12.82 -2.72 6.16
N LEU A 94 -12.50 -3.65 5.25
CA LEU A 94 -13.42 -4.73 4.86
C LEU A 94 -13.65 -5.73 5.99
N LEU A 95 -12.67 -5.95 6.86
CA LEU A 95 -12.83 -6.79 8.05
C LEU A 95 -13.81 -6.15 9.07
N LEU A 96 -13.71 -4.83 9.29
CA LEU A 96 -14.68 -4.10 10.11
C LEU A 96 -16.09 -4.14 9.49
N ALA A 97 -16.18 -4.06 8.16
CA ALA A 97 -17.46 -4.19 7.45
C ALA A 97 -18.04 -5.62 7.56
N GLN A 98 -17.19 -6.64 7.41
CA GLN A 98 -17.56 -8.05 7.60
C GLN A 98 -18.10 -8.32 9.02
N GLN A 99 -17.56 -7.61 10.02
CA GLN A 99 -18.03 -7.68 11.42
C GLN A 99 -19.29 -6.86 11.69
N GLY A 100 -19.84 -6.17 10.68
CA GLY A 100 -21.02 -5.29 10.83
C GLY A 100 -20.74 -3.98 11.58
N LYS A 101 -19.46 -3.65 11.82
CA LYS A 101 -19.05 -2.42 12.53
C LYS A 101 -18.94 -1.21 11.60
N LEU A 102 -18.92 -1.42 10.29
CA LEU A 102 -18.74 -0.40 9.27
C LEU A 102 -19.61 -0.71 8.04
N ASN A 103 -20.14 0.34 7.40
CA ASN A 103 -20.77 0.25 6.08
C ASN A 103 -19.90 0.97 5.04
N VAL A 104 -19.32 0.22 4.10
CA VAL A 104 -18.45 0.78 3.05
C VAL A 104 -19.13 1.81 2.15
N ASN A 105 -20.46 1.78 2.05
CA ASN A 105 -21.24 2.73 1.26
C ASN A 105 -21.69 3.97 2.06
N ALA A 106 -21.41 3.99 3.37
CA ALA A 106 -21.70 5.15 4.21
C ALA A 106 -20.78 6.33 3.84
N LYS A 107 -21.29 7.53 4.06
CA LYS A 107 -20.48 8.76 4.01
C LYS A 107 -19.54 8.81 5.20
N ILE A 108 -18.39 9.46 5.03
CA ILE A 108 -17.41 9.62 6.13
C ILE A 108 -17.97 10.44 7.30
N THR A 109 -19.03 11.19 7.09
CA THR A 109 -19.76 11.98 8.11
C THR A 109 -20.95 11.25 8.73
N ASP A 110 -21.30 10.05 8.24
CA ASP A 110 -22.37 9.26 8.84
C ASP A 110 -21.92 8.68 10.20
N LEU A 111 -22.89 8.28 11.01
CA LEU A 111 -22.62 7.68 12.33
C LEU A 111 -22.09 6.26 12.17
N ILE A 112 -21.09 5.91 12.98
CA ILE A 112 -20.62 4.54 13.16
C ILE A 112 -21.78 3.73 13.77
N PRO A 113 -22.13 2.55 13.23
CA PRO A 113 -23.22 1.71 13.72
C PRO A 113 -23.16 1.52 15.24
N GLY A 114 -24.31 1.78 15.91
CA GLY A 114 -24.43 1.62 17.37
C GLY A 114 -23.76 2.72 18.21
N THR A 115 -23.29 3.80 17.61
CA THR A 115 -22.62 4.92 18.32
C THR A 115 -23.23 6.28 17.97
N GLN A 116 -22.79 7.32 18.68
CA GLN A 116 -23.08 8.73 18.36
C GLN A 116 -21.89 9.42 17.68
N SER A 117 -20.86 8.66 17.31
CA SER A 117 -19.65 9.17 16.68
C SER A 117 -19.71 8.98 15.16
N THR A 118 -19.22 9.96 14.40
CA THR A 118 -19.06 9.86 12.94
C THR A 118 -17.80 9.10 12.57
N TYR A 119 -17.71 8.57 11.33
CA TYR A 119 -16.53 7.84 10.86
C TYR A 119 -15.26 8.69 10.87
N VAL A 120 -15.34 9.98 10.53
CA VAL A 120 -14.24 10.94 10.73
C VAL A 120 -14.59 11.95 11.81
N PRO A 121 -13.61 12.58 12.49
CA PRO A 121 -13.86 13.67 13.41
C PRO A 121 -14.58 14.86 12.75
N LEU A 122 -15.36 15.61 13.51
CA LEU A 122 -15.98 16.86 13.06
C LEU A 122 -15.07 18.08 13.30
N THR A 123 -13.79 17.85 13.57
CA THR A 123 -12.77 18.89 13.79
C THR A 123 -12.43 19.64 12.50
N PRO A 124 -11.76 20.81 12.56
CA PRO A 124 -11.32 21.56 11.39
C PRO A 124 -10.48 20.74 10.40
N ASP A 125 -9.63 19.81 10.89
CA ASP A 125 -8.76 18.98 10.06
C ASP A 125 -9.51 18.09 9.06
N TYR A 126 -10.77 17.77 9.37
CA TYR A 126 -11.63 16.97 8.49
C TYR A 126 -12.67 17.81 7.73
N GLN A 127 -12.53 19.15 7.69
CA GLN A 127 -13.37 20.02 6.87
C GLN A 127 -12.88 20.08 5.41
N ILE A 128 -12.46 18.94 4.87
CA ILE A 128 -12.05 18.83 3.46
C ILE A 128 -13.23 19.15 2.52
N PRO A 129 -12.96 19.63 1.31
CA PRO A 129 -14.01 19.86 0.32
C PRO A 129 -14.84 18.59 0.06
N PHE A 130 -16.14 18.77 -0.06
CA PHE A 130 -17.12 17.69 -0.34
C PHE A 130 -17.22 16.59 0.74
N ARG A 131 -16.68 16.76 1.94
CA ARG A 131 -16.66 15.72 2.98
C ARG A 131 -18.01 15.05 3.22
N ASP A 132 -19.12 15.80 3.15
CA ASP A 132 -20.47 15.31 3.39
C ASP A 132 -21.04 14.47 2.21
N SER A 133 -20.25 14.32 1.14
CA SER A 133 -20.58 13.54 -0.05
C SER A 133 -19.59 12.38 -0.28
N ILE A 134 -18.45 12.38 0.39
CA ILE A 134 -17.42 11.33 0.26
C ILE A 134 -17.91 10.06 0.96
N THR A 135 -17.87 8.92 0.27
CA THR A 135 -18.13 7.61 0.86
C THR A 135 -16.82 6.84 1.12
N ILE A 136 -16.85 5.90 2.06
CA ILE A 136 -15.71 5.02 2.36
C ILE A 136 -15.31 4.21 1.11
N SER A 137 -16.29 3.75 0.33
CA SER A 137 -16.05 3.06 -0.93
C SER A 137 -15.30 3.93 -1.94
N GLN A 138 -15.61 5.22 -2.05
CA GLN A 138 -14.90 6.14 -2.95
C GLN A 138 -13.44 6.35 -2.51
N LEU A 139 -13.15 6.38 -1.21
CA LEU A 139 -11.77 6.42 -0.71
C LEU A 139 -10.99 5.16 -1.08
N LEU A 140 -11.57 3.97 -0.84
CA LEU A 140 -10.97 2.67 -1.17
C LEU A 140 -10.59 2.56 -2.65
N HIS A 141 -11.35 3.18 -3.54
CA HIS A 141 -11.18 3.12 -5.00
C HIS A 141 -10.50 4.35 -5.60
N HIS A 142 -9.97 5.28 -4.78
CA HIS A 142 -9.37 6.54 -5.25
C HIS A 142 -10.31 7.40 -6.11
N ARG A 143 -11.61 7.39 -5.79
CA ARG A 143 -12.66 8.15 -6.49
C ARG A 143 -13.29 9.25 -5.63
N ALA A 144 -12.71 9.55 -4.48
CA ALA A 144 -13.20 10.59 -3.58
C ALA A 144 -12.77 12.01 -3.97
N GLY A 145 -11.77 12.15 -4.84
CA GLY A 145 -11.22 13.46 -5.25
C GLY A 145 -10.43 14.18 -4.16
N VAL A 146 -10.02 13.48 -3.10
CA VAL A 146 -9.18 14.02 -2.01
C VAL A 146 -7.80 14.35 -2.54
N PHE A 147 -7.30 15.56 -2.28
CA PHE A 147 -5.97 15.99 -2.66
C PHE A 147 -4.88 15.15 -1.97
N ASP A 148 -3.84 14.78 -2.71
CA ASP A 148 -2.73 13.97 -2.22
C ASP A 148 -1.61 14.83 -1.64
N VAL A 149 -1.66 15.06 -0.33
CA VAL A 149 -0.66 15.86 0.39
C VAL A 149 0.73 15.20 0.42
N SER A 150 0.79 13.88 0.26
CA SER A 150 2.06 13.15 0.32
C SER A 150 2.86 13.24 -0.98
N ASN A 151 2.18 13.32 -2.13
CA ASN A 151 2.84 13.27 -3.44
C ASN A 151 2.80 14.57 -4.22
N ASP A 152 1.87 15.48 -3.90
CA ASP A 152 1.67 16.70 -4.68
C ASP A 152 2.03 17.95 -3.88
N LYS A 153 2.73 18.86 -4.54
CA LYS A 153 3.01 20.19 -4.02
C LYS A 153 1.74 20.93 -3.64
N ILE A 154 1.79 21.61 -2.50
CA ILE A 154 0.74 22.58 -2.16
C ILE A 154 0.80 23.71 -3.18
N PRO A 155 -0.26 23.95 -3.97
CA PRO A 155 -0.20 24.96 -5.03
C PRO A 155 0.09 26.36 -4.49
N ASP A 156 0.92 27.12 -5.21
CA ASP A 156 1.22 28.51 -4.90
C ASP A 156 0.04 29.45 -5.20
N THR A 157 -0.98 28.96 -5.88
CA THR A 157 -2.20 29.68 -6.25
C THR A 157 -3.27 29.68 -5.17
N ILE A 158 -3.11 28.91 -4.06
CA ILE A 158 -4.09 28.91 -2.96
C ILE A 158 -4.21 30.31 -2.33
N SER A 159 -5.44 30.64 -1.90
CA SER A 159 -5.72 31.94 -1.25
C SER A 159 -5.27 32.01 0.21
N VAL A 160 -5.13 30.86 0.86
CA VAL A 160 -4.74 30.77 2.27
C VAL A 160 -3.23 31.02 2.42
N GLN A 161 -2.86 31.78 3.47
CA GLN A 161 -1.46 32.02 3.80
C GLN A 161 -0.95 30.93 4.75
N VAL A 162 -0.13 30.02 4.22
CA VAL A 162 0.53 28.96 4.97
C VAL A 162 2.03 28.96 4.62
N PRO A 163 2.91 28.58 5.55
CA PRO A 163 4.36 28.67 5.32
C PRO A 163 4.85 27.66 4.25
N TYR A 164 4.11 26.58 4.01
CA TYR A 164 4.40 25.54 3.01
C TYR A 164 3.71 25.76 1.66
N LYS A 165 3.22 26.96 1.39
CA LYS A 165 2.63 27.34 0.10
C LYS A 165 3.67 27.23 -1.03
N GLY A 166 3.36 26.47 -2.09
CA GLY A 166 4.28 26.22 -3.21
C GLY A 166 5.33 25.11 -2.93
N LEU A 167 5.26 24.44 -1.78
CA LEU A 167 6.22 23.42 -1.35
C LEU A 167 5.56 22.03 -1.21
N ASP A 168 6.39 21.00 -1.19
CA ASP A 168 6.01 19.65 -0.76
C ASP A 168 5.94 19.66 0.76
N TYR A 169 4.78 19.25 1.34
CA TYR A 169 4.50 19.41 2.76
C TYR A 169 5.43 18.59 3.66
N ILE A 170 5.63 17.31 3.32
CA ILE A 170 6.44 16.39 4.13
C ILE A 170 7.91 16.87 4.19
N PRO A 171 8.61 17.12 3.07
CA PRO A 171 9.96 17.65 3.11
C PRO A 171 10.07 18.98 3.86
N TYR A 172 9.08 19.87 3.71
CA TYR A 172 9.06 21.15 4.43
C TYR A 172 9.07 20.96 5.96
N ILE A 173 8.35 19.96 6.48
CA ILE A 173 8.35 19.67 7.93
C ILE A 173 9.64 18.96 8.34
N GLU A 174 10.10 17.96 7.56
CA GLU A 174 11.29 17.17 7.88
C GLU A 174 12.60 18.00 7.85
N GLU A 175 12.66 19.05 7.04
CA GLU A 175 13.77 20.03 7.10
C GLU A 175 13.88 20.74 8.44
N GLN A 176 12.78 20.88 9.17
CA GLN A 176 12.73 21.55 10.47
C GLN A 176 12.86 20.55 11.64
N ASP A 177 12.27 19.38 11.50
CA ASP A 177 12.32 18.27 12.45
C ASP A 177 12.31 16.93 11.70
N PRO A 178 13.47 16.33 11.42
CA PRO A 178 13.56 15.05 10.71
C PRO A 178 12.87 13.86 11.43
N THR A 179 12.58 14.02 12.73
CA THR A 179 11.95 13.00 13.56
C THR A 179 10.49 13.30 13.87
N HIS A 180 9.92 14.31 13.21
CA HIS A 180 8.51 14.65 13.37
C HIS A 180 7.60 13.44 13.14
N THR A 181 6.70 13.20 14.07
CA THR A 181 5.69 12.13 13.89
C THR A 181 4.43 12.71 13.28
N PHE A 182 4.25 12.49 11.99
CA PHE A 182 3.04 12.90 11.29
C PHE A 182 1.83 12.11 11.76
N THR A 183 0.68 12.78 11.83
CA THR A 183 -0.59 12.17 12.22
C THR A 183 -1.61 12.21 11.09
N PHE A 184 -2.63 11.35 11.15
CA PHE A 184 -3.74 11.42 10.18
C PHE A 184 -4.43 12.78 10.21
N ASP A 185 -4.64 13.35 11.40
CA ASP A 185 -5.30 14.65 11.58
C ASP A 185 -4.50 15.76 10.89
N GLU A 186 -3.18 15.74 11.02
CA GLU A 186 -2.26 16.68 10.36
C GLU A 186 -2.31 16.52 8.83
N MET A 187 -2.10 15.29 8.31
CA MET A 187 -2.04 15.07 6.86
C MET A 187 -3.36 15.43 6.17
N VAL A 188 -4.49 15.10 6.77
CA VAL A 188 -5.82 15.49 6.25
C VAL A 188 -6.07 16.98 6.45
N GLY A 189 -5.62 17.54 7.58
CA GLY A 189 -5.76 18.95 7.94
C GLY A 189 -5.10 19.92 6.97
N VAL A 190 -4.00 19.51 6.32
CA VAL A 190 -3.37 20.32 5.26
C VAL A 190 -4.31 20.49 4.08
N ALA A 191 -4.92 19.41 3.58
CA ALA A 191 -5.90 19.48 2.48
C ALA A 191 -7.14 20.31 2.87
N ALA A 192 -7.61 20.17 4.13
CA ALA A 192 -8.73 20.96 4.66
C ALA A 192 -8.41 22.45 4.76
N THR A 193 -7.27 22.80 5.38
CA THR A 193 -6.81 24.18 5.57
C THR A 193 -6.64 24.88 4.22
N CYS A 194 -6.01 24.21 3.26
CA CYS A 194 -5.76 24.76 1.93
C CYS A 194 -6.94 24.61 0.98
N ARG A 195 -8.05 23.97 1.41
CA ARG A 195 -9.26 23.70 0.61
C ARG A 195 -8.99 23.00 -0.72
N LEU A 196 -8.05 22.04 -0.69
CA LEU A 196 -7.57 21.35 -1.88
C LEU A 196 -8.41 20.10 -2.19
N PHE A 197 -8.66 19.91 -3.49
CA PHE A 197 -9.33 18.72 -4.04
C PHE A 197 -9.03 18.63 -5.54
N TYR A 198 -9.22 17.43 -6.12
CA TYR A 198 -9.08 17.26 -7.57
C TYR A 198 -10.41 17.39 -8.30
N PHE A 199 -11.47 16.75 -7.78
CA PHE A 199 -12.82 16.71 -8.39
C PHE A 199 -13.88 16.33 -7.34
N ALA A 200 -15.14 16.52 -7.69
CA ALA A 200 -16.28 16.09 -6.85
C ALA A 200 -16.31 14.55 -6.73
N PRO A 201 -16.66 14.00 -5.54
CA PRO A 201 -16.66 12.56 -5.29
C PRO A 201 -17.44 11.77 -6.36
N GLY A 202 -16.81 10.73 -6.90
CA GLY A 202 -17.36 9.87 -7.96
C GLY A 202 -17.16 10.37 -9.38
N ALA A 203 -16.73 11.61 -9.60
CA ALA A 203 -16.60 12.19 -10.95
C ALA A 203 -15.43 11.62 -11.77
N SER A 204 -14.34 11.20 -11.11
CA SER A 204 -13.14 10.71 -11.79
C SER A 204 -12.37 9.73 -10.89
N TYR A 205 -11.16 9.38 -11.31
CA TYR A 205 -10.17 8.62 -10.57
C TYR A 205 -8.90 9.46 -10.41
N HIS A 206 -8.38 9.54 -9.19
CA HIS A 206 -7.05 10.07 -8.89
C HIS A 206 -6.51 9.35 -7.65
N TYR A 207 -5.36 8.72 -7.79
CA TYR A 207 -4.68 8.05 -6.67
C TYR A 207 -4.36 9.09 -5.59
N SER A 208 -4.73 8.81 -4.33
CA SER A 208 -4.50 9.73 -3.22
C SER A 208 -4.11 8.98 -1.96
N ASN A 209 -2.92 9.25 -1.46
CA ASN A 209 -2.42 8.75 -0.19
C ASN A 209 -3.23 9.33 0.97
N THR A 210 -3.52 10.63 0.94
CA THR A 210 -4.36 11.29 1.96
C THR A 210 -5.75 10.65 2.08
N GLY A 211 -6.30 10.12 0.98
CA GLY A 211 -7.53 9.31 1.05
C GLY A 211 -7.38 8.07 1.92
N TYR A 212 -6.21 7.44 1.92
CA TYR A 212 -5.89 6.29 2.77
C TYR A 212 -5.53 6.70 4.21
N SER A 213 -5.01 7.90 4.44
CA SER A 213 -4.89 8.47 5.79
C SER A 213 -6.27 8.64 6.45
N ILE A 214 -7.29 9.05 5.67
CA ILE A 214 -8.68 9.09 6.15
C ILE A 214 -9.20 7.69 6.49
N LEU A 215 -8.90 6.67 5.67
CA LEU A 215 -9.26 5.27 5.96
C LEU A 215 -8.56 4.76 7.23
N GLY A 216 -7.30 5.12 7.46
CA GLY A 216 -6.57 4.83 8.69
C GLY A 216 -7.29 5.42 9.91
N LYS A 217 -7.70 6.68 9.85
CA LYS A 217 -8.49 7.32 10.92
C LYS A 217 -9.84 6.64 11.15
N ILE A 218 -10.52 6.20 10.08
CA ILE A 218 -11.78 5.46 10.19
C ILE A 218 -11.55 4.13 10.93
N ILE A 219 -10.45 3.40 10.63
CA ILE A 219 -10.11 2.18 11.36
C ILE A 219 -9.96 2.46 12.85
N GLU A 220 -9.21 3.52 13.23
CA GLU A 220 -9.03 3.89 14.63
C GLU A 220 -10.37 4.19 15.34
N ARG A 221 -11.22 4.96 14.69
CA ARG A 221 -12.50 5.39 15.28
C ARG A 221 -13.50 4.25 15.42
N VAL A 222 -13.54 3.33 14.45
CA VAL A 222 -14.47 2.19 14.46
C VAL A 222 -14.00 1.08 15.39
N SER A 223 -12.69 0.84 15.47
CA SER A 223 -12.12 -0.23 16.29
C SER A 223 -11.84 0.19 17.73
N GLY A 224 -11.59 1.48 17.99
CA GLY A 224 -11.09 1.98 19.26
C GLY A 224 -9.61 1.66 19.52
N GLN A 225 -8.89 1.16 18.52
CA GLN A 225 -7.46 0.82 18.55
C GLN A 225 -6.68 1.78 17.64
N SER A 226 -5.36 1.94 17.86
CA SER A 226 -4.52 2.58 16.84
C SER A 226 -4.53 1.75 15.56
N TYR A 227 -4.29 2.43 14.41
CA TYR A 227 -4.19 1.74 13.11
C TYR A 227 -3.21 0.56 13.15
N GLN A 228 -1.99 0.82 13.68
CA GLN A 228 -0.95 -0.20 13.81
C GLN A 228 -1.43 -1.39 14.64
N GLN A 229 -1.98 -1.12 15.83
CA GLN A 229 -2.47 -2.17 16.73
C GLN A 229 -3.53 -3.04 16.03
N PHE A 230 -4.50 -2.40 15.36
CA PHE A 230 -5.57 -3.11 14.66
C PHE A 230 -5.02 -4.04 13.58
N VAL A 231 -4.14 -3.52 12.70
CA VAL A 231 -3.58 -4.31 11.60
C VAL A 231 -2.72 -5.46 12.13
N MET A 232 -1.91 -5.22 13.16
CA MET A 232 -1.07 -6.26 13.76
C MET A 232 -1.91 -7.37 14.38
N GLU A 233 -2.92 -7.04 15.19
CA GLU A 233 -3.73 -8.02 15.93
C GLU A 233 -4.73 -8.77 15.04
N HIS A 234 -5.29 -8.12 14.03
CA HIS A 234 -6.40 -8.67 13.27
C HIS A 234 -6.03 -9.17 11.87
N ILE A 235 -4.83 -8.85 11.38
CA ILE A 235 -4.36 -9.30 10.05
C ILE A 235 -3.01 -10.01 10.15
N VAL A 236 -1.99 -9.33 10.65
CA VAL A 236 -0.59 -9.83 10.65
C VAL A 236 -0.45 -11.10 11.48
N GLN A 237 -0.86 -11.04 12.75
CA GLN A 237 -0.74 -12.18 13.69
C GLN A 237 -1.61 -13.37 13.27
N PRO A 238 -2.92 -13.21 12.94
CA PRO A 238 -3.76 -14.33 12.52
C PRO A 238 -3.27 -15.02 11.23
N MET A 239 -2.62 -14.27 10.33
CA MET A 239 -2.06 -14.80 9.11
C MET A 239 -0.62 -15.30 9.27
N GLY A 240 -0.01 -15.17 10.47
CA GLY A 240 1.34 -15.61 10.78
C GLY A 240 2.41 -14.93 9.92
N LEU A 241 2.29 -13.61 9.70
CA LEU A 241 3.23 -12.79 8.95
C LEU A 241 4.31 -12.27 9.91
N THR A 242 5.24 -13.14 10.28
CA THR A 242 6.17 -12.92 11.40
C THR A 242 7.25 -11.86 11.13
N ASN A 243 7.45 -11.49 9.88
CA ASN A 243 8.45 -10.51 9.42
C ASN A 243 7.79 -9.24 8.85
N THR A 244 6.53 -8.96 9.24
CA THR A 244 5.79 -7.80 8.78
C THR A 244 5.49 -6.86 9.94
N THR A 245 5.85 -5.58 9.79
CA THR A 245 5.64 -4.52 10.78
C THR A 245 5.10 -3.25 10.12
N PHE A 246 4.52 -2.37 10.94
CA PHE A 246 3.96 -1.08 10.51
C PHE A 246 4.49 0.03 11.41
N PRO A 247 5.73 0.52 11.22
CA PRO A 247 6.26 1.64 11.98
C PRO A 247 5.39 2.89 11.77
N TYR A 248 5.22 3.70 12.82
CA TYR A 248 4.31 4.84 12.82
C TYR A 248 4.85 6.08 13.51
N LEU A 249 6.00 5.98 14.21
CA LEU A 249 6.66 7.12 14.81
C LEU A 249 7.76 7.65 13.88
N GLY A 250 7.97 8.96 13.89
CA GLY A 250 9.04 9.60 13.12
C GLY A 250 10.45 9.17 13.53
N THR A 251 10.60 8.54 14.69
CA THR A 251 11.87 7.98 15.19
C THR A 251 12.11 6.52 14.79
N GLU A 252 11.14 5.85 14.18
CA GLU A 252 11.25 4.44 13.74
C GLU A 252 11.85 4.34 12.32
N LEU A 253 13.11 4.75 12.19
CA LEU A 253 13.79 4.90 10.90
C LEU A 253 14.32 3.58 10.33
N GLN A 254 14.55 2.57 11.17
CA GLN A 254 15.32 1.37 10.80
C GLN A 254 14.46 0.25 10.22
N ILE A 255 15.07 -0.52 9.32
CA ILE A 255 14.53 -1.77 8.79
C ILE A 255 15.21 -2.94 9.51
N PRO A 256 14.48 -3.98 9.98
CA PRO A 256 15.08 -5.16 10.59
C PRO A 256 16.03 -5.90 9.63
N SER A 257 17.19 -6.36 10.14
CA SER A 257 18.15 -7.14 9.34
C SER A 257 17.66 -8.59 9.14
N PRO A 258 17.95 -9.21 7.98
CA PRO A 258 18.57 -8.63 6.77
C PRO A 258 17.59 -7.75 5.99
N PHE A 259 18.08 -6.68 5.38
CA PHE A 259 17.24 -5.74 4.63
C PHE A 259 17.83 -5.31 3.28
N ALA A 260 16.95 -4.89 2.37
CA ALA A 260 17.34 -4.25 1.12
C ALA A 260 17.47 -2.74 1.34
N ARG A 261 18.56 -2.15 0.84
CA ARG A 261 18.73 -0.70 0.84
C ARG A 261 17.80 -0.04 -0.20
N GLY A 262 17.25 1.11 0.16
CA GLY A 262 16.44 1.94 -0.72
C GLY A 262 17.22 3.13 -1.26
N TYR A 263 16.98 3.47 -2.53
CA TYR A 263 17.59 4.63 -3.17
C TYR A 263 16.58 5.36 -4.04
N VAL A 264 16.71 6.68 -4.10
CA VAL A 264 15.89 7.55 -4.95
C VAL A 264 16.79 8.59 -5.64
N TYR A 265 16.44 9.00 -6.86
CA TYR A 265 17.03 10.17 -7.49
C TYR A 265 16.26 11.42 -7.08
N MET A 266 16.95 12.33 -6.38
CA MET A 266 16.45 13.66 -6.04
C MET A 266 17.30 14.70 -6.79
N TYR A 267 16.69 15.42 -7.73
CA TYR A 267 17.39 16.46 -8.53
C TYR A 267 18.70 15.94 -9.13
N ASP A 268 18.67 14.78 -9.81
CA ASP A 268 19.83 14.11 -10.41
C ASP A 268 20.90 13.59 -9.42
N THR A 269 20.64 13.68 -8.12
CA THR A 269 21.49 13.10 -7.08
C THR A 269 20.88 11.82 -6.55
N LEU A 270 21.67 10.73 -6.50
CA LEU A 270 21.27 9.49 -5.88
C LEU A 270 21.35 9.62 -4.36
N VAL A 271 20.21 9.45 -3.70
CA VAL A 271 20.09 9.53 -2.23
C VAL A 271 19.68 8.18 -1.68
N GLU A 272 20.36 7.72 -0.62
CA GLU A 272 19.93 6.52 0.12
C GLU A 272 18.76 6.88 1.04
N THR A 273 17.66 6.10 0.93
CA THR A 273 16.41 6.29 1.68
C THR A 273 16.11 5.08 2.59
N THR A 274 17.11 4.28 2.91
CA THR A 274 16.96 3.10 3.76
C THR A 274 16.44 3.47 5.15
N GLU A 275 17.03 4.49 5.76
CA GLU A 275 16.59 5.05 7.04
C GLU A 275 15.78 6.34 6.78
N SER A 276 14.48 6.21 6.64
CA SER A 276 13.57 7.32 6.36
C SER A 276 12.45 7.38 7.38
N ASN A 277 12.04 8.59 7.73
CA ASN A 277 10.82 8.84 8.49
C ASN A 277 9.62 8.51 7.61
N ILE A 278 8.89 7.45 7.93
CA ILE A 278 7.72 7.02 7.17
C ILE A 278 6.40 7.25 7.92
N SER A 279 6.42 8.04 9.00
CA SER A 279 5.21 8.31 9.77
C SER A 279 4.16 9.11 8.98
N ALA A 280 4.55 9.89 7.98
CA ALA A 280 3.64 10.54 7.05
C ALA A 280 2.85 9.54 6.17
N ASN A 281 3.37 8.31 6.02
CA ASN A 281 2.84 7.28 5.13
C ASN A 281 2.03 6.21 5.88
N VAL A 282 1.66 6.41 7.13
CA VAL A 282 0.83 5.46 7.90
C VAL A 282 -0.49 5.20 7.16
N ALA A 283 -0.88 3.93 7.11
CA ALA A 283 -2.04 3.38 6.39
C ALA A 283 -1.94 3.39 4.86
N GLU A 284 -0.94 4.05 4.27
CA GLU A 284 -0.83 4.14 2.81
C GLU A 284 0.50 3.62 2.27
N GLY A 285 1.58 3.60 3.09
CA GLY A 285 2.93 3.26 2.62
C GLY A 285 3.92 2.77 3.69
N ASN A 286 3.54 2.68 4.95
CA ASN A 286 4.48 2.46 6.07
C ASN A 286 4.91 1.01 6.33
N MET A 287 4.43 0.03 5.57
CA MET A 287 4.73 -1.38 5.84
C MET A 287 6.18 -1.74 5.54
N ILE A 288 6.83 -2.43 6.49
CA ILE A 288 8.06 -3.18 6.28
C ILE A 288 7.69 -4.66 6.29
N THR A 289 8.13 -5.41 5.29
CA THR A 289 7.80 -6.83 5.12
C THR A 289 8.89 -7.59 4.38
N THR A 290 8.66 -8.87 4.10
CA THR A 290 9.53 -9.72 3.28
C THR A 290 8.79 -10.27 2.06
N PRO A 291 9.49 -10.71 0.99
CA PRO A 291 8.87 -11.41 -0.13
C PRO A 291 8.07 -12.65 0.30
N GLU A 292 8.53 -13.36 1.33
CA GLU A 292 7.82 -14.51 1.89
C GLU A 292 6.46 -14.11 2.49
N ASP A 293 6.44 -13.15 3.41
CA ASP A 293 5.21 -12.72 4.10
C ASP A 293 4.24 -12.07 3.12
N LEU A 294 4.72 -11.19 2.23
CA LEU A 294 3.85 -10.50 1.26
C LEU A 294 3.19 -11.48 0.29
N SER A 295 3.94 -12.48 -0.21
CA SER A 295 3.38 -13.50 -1.09
C SER A 295 2.39 -14.41 -0.35
N LYS A 296 2.66 -14.75 0.93
CA LYS A 296 1.75 -15.49 1.79
C LYS A 296 0.44 -14.74 2.02
N PHE A 297 0.54 -13.45 2.37
CA PHE A 297 -0.63 -12.58 2.56
C PHE A 297 -1.50 -12.51 1.31
N LEU A 298 -0.92 -12.12 0.18
CA LEU A 298 -1.67 -11.89 -1.05
C LEU A 298 -2.32 -13.18 -1.57
N ARG A 299 -1.58 -14.30 -1.50
CA ARG A 299 -2.12 -15.60 -1.91
C ARG A 299 -3.31 -16.01 -1.05
N ALA A 300 -3.18 -15.97 0.28
CA ALA A 300 -4.26 -16.32 1.19
C ALA A 300 -5.47 -15.40 1.01
N LEU A 301 -5.24 -14.09 0.82
CA LEU A 301 -6.29 -13.12 0.57
C LEU A 301 -7.08 -13.46 -0.70
N ILE A 302 -6.42 -13.61 -1.85
CA ILE A 302 -7.07 -13.87 -3.15
C ILE A 302 -7.79 -15.23 -3.16
N GLN A 303 -7.25 -16.24 -2.46
CA GLN A 303 -7.86 -17.56 -2.36
C GLN A 303 -9.02 -17.60 -1.37
N GLY A 304 -9.32 -16.53 -0.64
CA GLY A 304 -10.34 -16.46 0.39
C GLY A 304 -10.02 -17.28 1.64
N ASN A 305 -8.74 -17.60 1.87
CA ASN A 305 -8.22 -18.32 3.03
C ASN A 305 -7.54 -17.37 4.04
N GLY A 306 -7.65 -16.06 3.85
CA GLY A 306 -7.17 -15.02 4.76
C GLY A 306 -8.20 -14.66 5.82
N VAL A 307 -8.11 -13.44 6.35
CA VAL A 307 -9.02 -12.92 7.38
C VAL A 307 -10.38 -12.49 6.82
N LEU A 308 -10.47 -12.26 5.51
CA LEU A 308 -11.73 -11.93 4.84
C LEU A 308 -12.41 -13.19 4.29
N LEU A 309 -13.74 -13.26 4.43
CA LEU A 309 -14.54 -14.28 3.79
C LEU A 309 -14.54 -14.10 2.26
N PRO A 310 -14.69 -15.19 1.47
CA PRO A 310 -14.66 -15.15 0.00
C PRO A 310 -15.62 -14.13 -0.62
N TYR A 311 -16.77 -13.90 -0.02
CA TYR A 311 -17.72 -12.88 -0.47
C TYR A 311 -17.08 -11.48 -0.50
N TRP A 312 -16.41 -11.07 0.59
CA TRP A 312 -15.80 -9.75 0.71
C TRP A 312 -14.61 -9.57 -0.24
N VAL A 313 -13.87 -10.66 -0.46
CA VAL A 313 -12.78 -10.64 -1.43
C VAL A 313 -13.32 -10.50 -2.85
N ASN A 314 -14.17 -11.42 -3.29
CA ASN A 314 -14.57 -11.52 -4.69
C ASN A 314 -15.57 -10.45 -5.13
N ASN A 315 -16.50 -10.04 -4.25
CA ASN A 315 -17.61 -9.16 -4.62
C ASN A 315 -17.41 -7.70 -4.16
N VAL A 316 -16.40 -7.43 -3.31
CA VAL A 316 -16.13 -6.08 -2.83
C VAL A 316 -14.69 -5.67 -3.16
N MET A 317 -13.70 -6.43 -2.68
CA MET A 317 -12.28 -6.03 -2.82
C MET A 317 -11.80 -6.06 -4.28
N LEU A 318 -12.06 -7.15 -4.98
CA LEU A 318 -11.59 -7.39 -6.34
C LEU A 318 -12.56 -6.89 -7.41
N ALA A 319 -13.77 -6.52 -7.04
CA ALA A 319 -14.80 -6.07 -7.99
C ALA A 319 -14.40 -4.77 -8.68
N PRO A 320 -14.66 -4.65 -9.99
CA PRO A 320 -14.44 -3.40 -10.71
C PRO A 320 -15.43 -2.34 -10.22
N PRO A 321 -14.96 -1.14 -9.83
CA PRO A 321 -15.86 -0.03 -9.55
C PRO A 321 -16.66 0.37 -10.80
N ALA A 322 -17.86 0.93 -10.62
CA ALA A 322 -18.67 1.42 -11.73
C ALA A 322 -17.88 2.40 -12.62
N GLY A 323 -17.97 2.22 -13.94
CA GLY A 323 -17.26 3.04 -14.93
C GLY A 323 -15.77 2.73 -15.07
N SER A 324 -15.31 1.57 -14.59
CA SER A 324 -13.94 1.12 -14.81
C SER A 324 -13.68 0.75 -16.26
N THR A 325 -12.43 0.93 -16.71
CA THR A 325 -12.00 0.46 -18.02
C THR A 325 -11.96 -1.08 -18.03
N PRO A 326 -12.53 -1.75 -19.03
CA PRO A 326 -12.42 -3.20 -19.16
C PRO A 326 -10.95 -3.65 -19.15
N GLY A 327 -10.64 -4.65 -18.31
CA GLY A 327 -9.31 -5.25 -18.22
C GLY A 327 -8.31 -4.54 -17.31
N SER A 328 -8.60 -3.29 -16.87
CA SER A 328 -7.72 -2.59 -15.92
C SER A 328 -8.54 -1.70 -14.98
N TRP A 329 -8.45 -1.94 -13.67
CA TRP A 329 -9.13 -1.14 -12.66
C TRP A 329 -8.39 -1.18 -11.32
N TYR A 330 -8.73 -0.25 -10.46
CA TYR A 330 -8.34 -0.24 -9.05
C TYR A 330 -9.54 -0.67 -8.19
N GLY A 331 -9.39 -1.82 -7.52
CA GLY A 331 -10.34 -2.32 -6.53
C GLY A 331 -10.12 -1.67 -5.16
N CYS A 332 -10.49 -2.36 -4.08
CA CYS A 332 -10.18 -1.87 -2.74
C CYS A 332 -8.73 -2.15 -2.37
N GLY A 333 -7.83 -1.18 -2.59
CA GLY A 333 -6.41 -1.29 -2.27
C GLY A 333 -5.66 -2.36 -3.08
N ILE A 334 -6.13 -2.68 -4.26
CA ILE A 334 -5.54 -3.68 -5.15
C ILE A 334 -5.83 -3.34 -6.61
N ASN A 335 -4.82 -3.45 -7.46
CA ASN A 335 -4.95 -3.27 -8.91
C ASN A 335 -5.35 -4.56 -9.59
N HIS A 336 -6.14 -4.47 -10.65
CA HIS A 336 -6.28 -5.50 -11.66
C HIS A 336 -5.66 -5.01 -12.98
N ALA A 337 -4.82 -5.83 -13.59
CA ALA A 337 -4.25 -5.57 -14.91
C ALA A 337 -4.49 -6.79 -15.82
N LEU A 338 -4.99 -6.53 -17.04
CA LEU A 338 -5.23 -7.56 -18.05
C LEU A 338 -3.96 -8.39 -18.26
N ASN A 339 -4.09 -9.70 -18.24
CA ASN A 339 -3.00 -10.69 -18.39
C ASN A 339 -2.00 -10.77 -17.22
N LEU A 340 -2.08 -9.91 -16.22
CA LEU A 340 -1.24 -9.95 -15.02
C LEU A 340 -2.00 -10.37 -13.77
N GLY A 341 -3.33 -10.14 -13.73
CA GLY A 341 -4.16 -10.45 -12.58
C GLY A 341 -4.19 -9.33 -11.54
N TYR A 342 -4.29 -9.70 -10.25
CA TYR A 342 -4.41 -8.75 -9.13
C TYR A 342 -3.09 -8.56 -8.41
N GLY A 343 -2.82 -7.34 -8.00
CA GLY A 343 -1.63 -6.99 -7.24
C GLY A 343 -1.57 -5.51 -6.87
N HIS A 344 -0.50 -5.09 -6.23
CA HIS A 344 -0.23 -3.68 -5.96
C HIS A 344 1.26 -3.40 -6.16
N ASN A 345 1.60 -2.24 -6.69
CA ASN A 345 2.96 -1.74 -6.74
C ASN A 345 3.24 -0.82 -5.54
N GLY A 346 4.50 -0.59 -5.25
CA GLY A 346 4.94 0.35 -4.24
C GLY A 346 6.18 1.10 -4.68
N ALA A 347 6.29 2.36 -4.28
CA ALA A 347 7.46 3.21 -4.45
C ALA A 347 7.56 4.19 -3.27
N HIS A 348 8.78 4.39 -2.79
CA HIS A 348 9.18 5.45 -1.87
C HIS A 348 10.33 6.21 -2.47
#